data_29584419f003616a164f7f91713dbc0f
#
_entry.id   29584419f003616a164f7f91713dbc0f
#
_cell.length_a   1.000
_cell.length_b   1.000
_cell.length_c   1.000
_cell.angle_alpha   90.00
_cell.angle_beta   90.00
_cell.angle_gamma   90.00
#
_symmetry.space_group_name_H-M   'P 1'
#
loop_
_entity.id
_entity.type
_entity.pdbx_description
1 polymer ?
#
loop_
_entity_poly.entity_id
_entity_poly.type
_entity_poly.pdbx_seq_one_letter_code
_entity_poly.pdbx_strand_id
1 'polypeptide(L)'
;MNILNRGQIVVFPTKAFETWSSLHSEEELFFAEEPEPTVYLIEEEFWDDELILEKHRKKIFQRECLAVCADESKWPQMKDNEQFRSYFTVHLGLMVFDLLDSELHLDSTDL
;
A
#
# COMPACT_ATOMS: atom_id res chain seq x y z
N MET A 1 8.29 16.34 18.53
CA MET A 1 7.42 15.99 17.39
C MET A 1 7.88 16.73 16.14
N ASN A 2 8.01 16.02 15.04
CA ASN A 2 8.49 16.59 13.78
C ASN A 2 7.48 16.36 12.66
N ILE A 3 7.32 17.35 11.78
CA ILE A 3 6.57 17.15 10.54
C ILE A 3 7.52 16.61 9.48
N LEU A 4 7.08 15.61 8.72
CA LEU A 4 7.85 15.03 7.63
C LEU A 4 7.52 15.73 6.32
N ASN A 5 8.51 15.81 5.43
CA ASN A 5 8.34 16.36 4.08
C ASN A 5 7.77 15.30 3.12
N ARG A 6 6.68 14.68 3.53
CA ARG A 6 5.98 13.63 2.77
C ARG A 6 4.49 13.75 2.96
N GLY A 7 3.75 13.37 1.92
CA GLY A 7 2.36 12.97 2.05
C GLY A 7 2.29 11.46 2.20
N GLN A 8 1.08 10.91 2.23
CA GLN A 8 0.90 9.47 2.41
C GLN A 8 -0.25 8.91 1.58
N ILE A 9 -0.07 7.66 1.17
CA ILE A 9 -1.14 6.80 0.69
C ILE A 9 -1.21 5.65 1.69
N VAL A 10 -2.38 5.46 2.29
CA VAL A 10 -2.64 4.36 3.21
C VAL A 10 -3.56 3.37 2.53
N VAL A 11 -3.16 2.12 2.45
CA VAL A 11 -3.95 1.07 1.81
C VAL A 11 -4.36 -0.01 2.80
N PHE A 12 -5.62 -0.43 2.69
CA PHE A 12 -6.19 -1.52 3.47
C PHE A 12 -6.64 -2.60 2.48
N PRO A 13 -6.25 -3.87 2.66
CA PRO A 13 -6.73 -4.93 1.78
C PRO A 13 -8.25 -5.08 1.89
N THR A 14 -8.91 -5.24 0.75
CA THR A 14 -10.33 -5.57 0.69
C THR A 14 -10.52 -7.07 0.78
N LYS A 15 -11.77 -7.50 0.91
CA LYS A 15 -12.14 -8.92 0.87
C LYS A 15 -11.63 -9.61 -0.40
N ALA A 16 -11.66 -8.92 -1.54
CA ALA A 16 -11.16 -9.46 -2.81
C ALA A 16 -9.67 -9.74 -2.77
N PHE A 17 -8.86 -8.84 -2.20
CA PHE A 17 -7.43 -9.06 -2.04
C PHE A 17 -7.14 -10.16 -1.03
N GLU A 18 -7.84 -10.21 0.08
CA GLU A 18 -7.69 -11.26 1.08
C GLU A 18 -8.02 -12.64 0.51
N THR A 19 -9.07 -12.74 -0.31
CA THR A 19 -9.45 -13.99 -0.98
C THR A 19 -8.34 -14.44 -1.93
N TRP A 20 -7.82 -13.52 -2.77
CA TRP A 20 -6.71 -13.84 -3.65
C TRP A 20 -5.48 -14.28 -2.85
N SER A 21 -5.17 -13.57 -1.76
CA SER A 21 -4.02 -13.88 -0.89
C SER A 21 -4.12 -15.30 -0.32
N SER A 22 -5.30 -15.69 0.16
CA SER A 22 -5.53 -17.02 0.72
C SER A 22 -5.37 -18.13 -0.31
N LEU A 23 -5.72 -17.85 -1.58
CA LEU A 23 -5.62 -18.84 -2.67
C LEU A 23 -4.20 -19.02 -3.19
N HIS A 24 -3.35 -18.02 -3.07
CA HIS A 24 -2.02 -17.99 -3.70
C HIS A 24 -0.85 -17.93 -2.73
N SER A 25 -1.09 -17.81 -1.44
CA SER A 25 -0.03 -17.89 -0.43
C SER A 25 0.35 -19.34 -0.17
N GLU A 26 1.65 -19.59 0.01
CA GLU A 26 2.16 -20.90 0.44
C GLU A 26 1.94 -21.12 1.93
N GLU A 27 1.69 -20.03 2.68
CA GLU A 27 1.45 -20.05 4.11
C GLU A 27 -0.03 -19.89 4.41
N GLU A 28 -0.48 -20.45 5.54
CA GLU A 28 -1.82 -20.21 6.03
C GLU A 28 -1.92 -18.78 6.54
N LEU A 29 -2.87 -18.01 5.99
CA LEU A 29 -3.05 -16.61 6.36
C LEU A 29 -4.26 -16.43 7.24
N PHE A 30 -4.10 -15.63 8.28
CA PHE A 30 -5.17 -15.22 9.19
C PHE A 30 -5.39 -13.73 9.04
N PHE A 31 -6.64 -13.35 8.75
CA PHE A 31 -6.99 -11.93 8.61
C PHE A 31 -7.80 -11.48 9.83
N ALA A 32 -7.43 -10.33 10.38
CA ALA A 32 -8.20 -9.70 11.44
C ALA A 32 -9.55 -9.18 10.89
N GLU A 33 -10.53 -8.97 11.75
CA GLU A 33 -11.82 -8.36 11.37
C GLU A 33 -11.60 -7.00 10.73
N GLU A 34 -10.67 -6.22 11.29
CA GLU A 34 -10.21 -4.97 10.69
C GLU A 34 -8.90 -5.21 9.97
N PRO A 35 -8.82 -4.88 8.66
CA PRO A 35 -7.60 -5.11 7.89
C PRO A 35 -6.47 -4.22 8.40
N GLU A 36 -5.25 -4.78 8.40
CA GLU A 36 -4.04 -4.05 8.78
C GLU A 36 -3.59 -3.16 7.62
N PRO A 37 -3.44 -1.85 7.83
CA PRO A 37 -3.02 -0.96 6.76
C PRO A 37 -1.51 -0.97 6.54
N THR A 38 -1.12 -0.63 5.31
CA THR A 38 0.25 -0.26 4.97
C THR A 38 0.29 1.21 4.58
N VAL A 39 1.29 1.93 5.08
CA VAL A 39 1.49 3.34 4.78
C VAL A 39 2.63 3.49 3.78
N TYR A 40 2.36 4.21 2.69
CA TYR A 40 3.37 4.57 1.69
C TYR A 40 3.56 6.07 1.72
N LEU A 41 4.79 6.51 1.94
CA LEU A 41 5.12 7.92 1.90
C LEU A 41 5.34 8.36 0.45
N ILE A 42 4.77 9.50 0.10
CA ILE A 42 4.78 10.05 -1.24
C ILE A 42 5.20 11.53 -1.21
N GLU A 43 5.08 12.20 -2.34
CA GLU A 43 5.33 13.64 -2.43
C GLU A 43 4.55 14.40 -1.35
N GLU A 44 5.16 15.41 -0.75
CA GLU A 44 4.52 16.20 0.31
C GLU A 44 3.36 17.07 -0.18
N GLU A 45 3.30 17.34 -1.49
CA GLU A 45 2.22 18.13 -2.10
C GLU A 45 1.65 17.41 -3.31
N PHE A 46 0.33 17.34 -3.38
CA PHE A 46 -0.40 16.91 -4.56
C PHE A 46 -1.80 17.53 -4.53
N TRP A 47 -2.38 17.74 -5.70
CA TRP A 47 -3.65 18.43 -5.85
C TRP A 47 -4.78 17.53 -6.35
N ASP A 48 -4.41 16.42 -6.98
CA ASP A 48 -5.36 15.50 -7.60
C ASP A 48 -5.11 14.08 -7.10
N ASP A 49 -6.02 13.58 -6.29
CA ASP A 49 -5.92 12.25 -5.67
C ASP A 49 -5.86 11.13 -6.72
N GLU A 50 -6.60 11.28 -7.82
CA GLU A 50 -6.61 10.28 -8.89
C GLU A 50 -5.26 10.21 -9.62
N LEU A 51 -4.67 11.36 -9.91
CA LEU A 51 -3.37 11.41 -10.58
C LEU A 51 -2.24 10.91 -9.69
N ILE A 52 -2.26 11.24 -8.40
CA ILE A 52 -1.22 10.76 -7.49
C ILE A 52 -1.32 9.25 -7.26
N LEU A 53 -2.53 8.72 -7.19
CA LEU A 53 -2.74 7.27 -7.10
C LEU A 53 -2.28 6.58 -8.38
N GLU A 54 -2.63 7.11 -9.55
CA GLU A 54 -2.19 6.59 -10.83
C GLU A 54 -0.65 6.50 -10.92
N LYS A 55 0.03 7.52 -10.42
CA LYS A 55 1.50 7.57 -10.40
C LYS A 55 2.12 6.46 -9.57
N HIS A 56 1.52 6.13 -8.43
CA HIS A 56 2.12 5.23 -7.44
C HIS A 56 1.49 3.84 -7.36
N ARG A 57 0.29 3.63 -7.92
CA ARG A 57 -0.46 2.37 -7.74
C ARG A 57 0.32 1.12 -8.15
N LYS A 58 1.07 1.20 -9.25
CA LYS A 58 1.80 0.03 -9.77
C LYS A 58 2.83 -0.48 -8.77
N LYS A 59 3.59 0.44 -8.19
CA LYS A 59 4.62 0.10 -7.22
C LYS A 59 4.04 -0.43 -5.92
N ILE A 60 2.96 0.19 -5.45
CA ILE A 60 2.22 -0.27 -4.27
C ILE A 60 1.68 -1.68 -4.51
N PHE A 61 1.03 -1.89 -5.65
CA PHE A 61 0.44 -3.18 -6.01
C PHE A 61 1.51 -4.28 -6.08
N GLN A 62 2.65 -3.98 -6.69
CA GLN A 62 3.77 -4.93 -6.77
C GLN A 62 4.25 -5.33 -5.37
N ARG A 63 4.42 -4.39 -4.48
CA ARG A 63 4.88 -4.66 -3.11
C ARG A 63 3.86 -5.49 -2.35
N GLU A 64 2.57 -5.15 -2.44
CA GLU A 64 1.50 -5.87 -1.73
C GLU A 64 1.35 -7.29 -2.25
N CYS A 65 1.42 -7.49 -3.56
CA CYS A 65 1.34 -8.83 -4.15
C CYS A 65 2.58 -9.67 -3.84
N LEU A 66 3.76 -9.07 -3.93
CA LEU A 66 5.03 -9.77 -3.67
C LEU A 66 5.11 -10.29 -2.23
N ALA A 67 4.55 -9.58 -1.28
CA ALA A 67 4.49 -10.01 0.12
C ALA A 67 3.68 -11.31 0.31
N VAL A 68 2.80 -11.64 -0.63
CA VAL A 68 1.95 -12.83 -0.59
C VAL A 68 2.48 -13.94 -1.50
N CYS A 69 2.88 -13.58 -2.72
CA CYS A 69 3.22 -14.55 -3.77
C CYS A 69 4.33 -14.00 -4.66
N ALA A 70 5.45 -14.68 -4.70
CA ALA A 70 6.60 -14.26 -5.50
C ALA A 70 6.41 -14.47 -7.01
N ASP A 71 5.47 -15.33 -7.41
CA ASP A 71 5.18 -15.62 -8.81
C ASP A 71 4.24 -14.59 -9.41
N GLU A 72 4.80 -13.64 -10.16
CA GLU A 72 4.04 -12.55 -10.78
C GLU A 72 2.94 -13.03 -11.74
N SER A 73 3.10 -14.22 -12.33
CA SER A 73 2.10 -14.78 -13.23
C SER A 73 0.77 -15.10 -12.54
N LYS A 74 0.78 -15.20 -11.21
CA LYS A 74 -0.39 -15.49 -10.39
C LYS A 74 -1.04 -14.24 -9.80
N TRP A 75 -0.44 -13.07 -10.01
CA TRP A 75 -0.98 -11.81 -9.49
C TRP A 75 -2.27 -11.43 -10.22
N PRO A 76 -3.23 -10.81 -9.53
CA PRO A 76 -4.43 -10.35 -10.20
C PRO A 76 -4.12 -9.20 -11.14
N GLN A 77 -4.98 -8.98 -12.12
CA GLN A 77 -4.83 -7.88 -13.06
C GLN A 77 -5.14 -6.55 -12.39
N MET A 78 -4.27 -5.56 -12.59
CA MET A 78 -4.48 -4.20 -12.10
C MET A 78 -4.02 -3.20 -13.17
N LYS A 79 -4.96 -2.60 -13.89
CA LYS A 79 -4.68 -1.70 -15.02
C LYS A 79 -5.07 -0.24 -14.79
N ASP A 80 -5.91 0.04 -13.80
CA ASP A 80 -6.38 1.39 -13.51
C ASP A 80 -6.70 1.58 -12.01
N ASN A 81 -7.05 2.82 -11.64
CA ASN A 81 -7.37 3.16 -10.26
C ASN A 81 -8.61 2.45 -9.74
N GLU A 82 -9.62 2.28 -10.59
CA GLU A 82 -10.85 1.58 -10.22
C GLU A 82 -10.55 0.14 -9.83
N GLN A 83 -9.74 -0.55 -10.63
CA GLN A 83 -9.34 -1.92 -10.35
C GLN A 83 -8.45 -1.99 -9.11
N PHE A 84 -7.55 -1.03 -8.94
CA PHE A 84 -6.75 -0.93 -7.71
C PHE A 84 -7.64 -0.82 -6.47
N ARG A 85 -8.67 0.02 -6.52
CA ARG A 85 -9.62 0.19 -5.41
C ARG A 85 -10.51 -1.01 -5.17
N SER A 86 -10.62 -1.93 -6.13
CA SER A 86 -11.31 -3.19 -5.88
C SER A 86 -10.52 -4.11 -4.94
N TYR A 87 -9.20 -3.95 -4.89
CA TYR A 87 -8.31 -4.72 -4.03
C TYR A 87 -7.90 -3.99 -2.75
N PHE A 88 -7.93 -2.65 -2.77
CA PHE A 88 -7.49 -1.86 -1.62
C PHE A 88 -8.43 -0.68 -1.37
N THR A 89 -8.82 -0.49 -0.12
CA THR A 89 -9.37 0.78 0.32
C THR A 89 -8.21 1.75 0.48
N VAL A 90 -8.34 2.95 -0.07
CA VAL A 90 -7.26 3.93 -0.17
C VAL A 90 -7.63 5.19 0.60
N HIS A 91 -6.73 5.63 1.47
CA HIS A 91 -6.82 6.93 2.14
C HIS A 91 -5.57 7.74 1.80
N LEU A 92 -5.75 9.01 1.46
CA LEU A 92 -4.66 9.92 1.12
C LEU A 92 -4.59 11.04 2.14
N GLY A 93 -3.39 11.47 2.46
CA GLY A 93 -3.16 12.58 3.38
C GLY A 93 -1.91 13.38 3.02
N LEU A 94 -1.94 14.66 3.36
CA LEU A 94 -0.82 15.58 3.10
C LEU A 94 0.08 15.76 4.32
N MET A 95 -0.41 15.42 5.51
CA MET A 95 0.30 15.72 6.76
C MET A 95 0.78 14.43 7.42
N VAL A 96 2.08 14.34 7.65
CA VAL A 96 2.71 13.22 8.35
C VAL A 96 3.60 13.77 9.46
N PHE A 97 3.34 13.35 10.68
CA PHE A 97 4.11 13.76 11.85
C PHE A 97 4.81 12.58 12.48
N ASP A 98 6.06 12.77 12.89
CA ASP A 98 6.77 11.83 13.73
C ASP A 98 6.66 12.30 15.18
N LEU A 99 6.06 11.50 16.02
CA LEU A 99 5.89 11.82 17.45
C LEU A 99 7.14 11.56 18.28
N LEU A 100 8.09 10.81 17.73
CA LEU A 100 9.32 10.48 18.44
C LEU A 100 10.40 11.52 18.16
N ASP A 101 11.31 11.70 19.11
CA ASP A 101 12.44 12.60 18.99
C ASP A 101 13.70 11.90 18.47
N SER A 102 13.70 10.57 18.43
CA SER A 102 14.80 9.78 17.86
C SER A 102 14.81 9.89 16.34
N GLU A 103 15.98 9.71 15.73
CA GLU A 103 16.11 9.72 14.27
C GLU A 103 15.36 8.55 13.62
N LEU A 104 14.82 8.81 12.43
CA LEU A 104 14.22 7.75 11.61
C LEU A 104 15.31 6.83 11.11
N HIS A 105 15.03 5.54 11.13
CA HIS A 105 15.92 4.52 10.56
C HIS A 105 15.36 4.05 9.22
N LEU A 106 16.22 4.00 8.20
CA LEU A 106 15.85 3.62 6.84
C LEU A 106 16.53 2.30 6.45
N ASP A 107 15.71 1.34 6.04
CA ASP A 107 16.19 0.11 5.43
C ASP A 107 15.71 0.05 3.98
N SER A 108 16.64 -0.16 3.04
CA SER A 108 16.28 -0.29 1.63
C SER A 108 15.62 -1.65 1.35
N THR A 109 14.63 -1.64 0.47
CA THR A 109 13.99 -2.85 -0.05
C THR A 109 14.34 -3.04 -1.51
N ASP A 110 14.03 -4.23 -2.06
CA ASP A 110 14.31 -4.58 -3.46
C ASP A 110 13.31 -3.97 -4.46
N LEU A 111 12.36 -3.19 -3.97
CA LEU A 111 11.36 -2.54 -4.83
C LEU A 111 11.67 -1.06 -5.08
#